data_48aa0ac83e43c1fafc2e8b4f1424d903
#
_entry.id   48aa0ac83e43c1fafc2e8b4f1424d903
#
_cell.length_a   1.000
_cell.length_b   1.000
_cell.length_c   1.000
_cell.angle_alpha   90.00
_cell.angle_beta   90.00
_cell.angle_gamma   90.00
#
_symmetry.space_group_name_H-M   'P 1'
#
loop_
_entity.id
_entity.type
_entity.pdbx_description
1 polymer ?
#
loop_
_entity_poly.entity_id
_entity_poly.type
_entity_poly.pdbx_seq_one_letter_code
_entity_poly.pdbx_strand_id
1 'polypeptide(L)'
;MNERSVFFDCWDTLVYFKKEDELWNIRPLMDHCLNKEDIPWEEVFLYSERFLHQYYSSGLMYEISIACIHRILVDRYQILLDCPVEECGHEVLFHLSPSAVKNVDQFLNRLERDGVFYGVISNTIYDEEDTRKVLQKYLPGHDFSYVFASKDYGVKKPNEDFFHVALSKTKRNIKESIFIGDAFYQDAFGSNHAGFKKSIWLNHRLRNEETEFARHPEIDSFPHLTVSGYDEVITLYDQDLLW
;
A
#
# COMPACT_ATOMS: atom_id res chain seq x y z
N MET A 1 -28.33 -0.50 9.02
CA MET A 1 -26.97 -0.03 8.69
C MET A 1 -26.67 -0.50 7.27
N ASN A 2 -26.02 0.32 6.47
CA ASN A 2 -25.62 -0.08 5.11
C ASN A 2 -24.60 -1.24 5.23
N GLU A 3 -24.91 -2.40 4.63
CA GLU A 3 -24.00 -3.57 4.66
C GLU A 3 -22.88 -3.44 3.63
N ARG A 4 -23.03 -2.55 2.66
CA ARG A 4 -22.05 -2.26 1.62
C ARG A 4 -20.76 -1.70 2.24
N SER A 5 -19.62 -2.15 1.76
CA SER A 5 -18.32 -1.64 2.18
C SER A 5 -17.32 -1.58 1.03
N VAL A 6 -16.41 -0.62 1.09
CA VAL A 6 -15.33 -0.45 0.13
C VAL A 6 -14.01 -0.61 0.87
N PHE A 7 -13.15 -1.49 0.36
CA PHE A 7 -11.77 -1.56 0.82
C PHE A 7 -10.83 -1.06 -0.28
N PHE A 8 -9.83 -0.31 0.13
CA PHE A 8 -8.85 0.28 -0.77
C PHE A 8 -7.46 -0.27 -0.50
N ASP A 9 -6.64 -0.37 -1.53
CA ASP A 9 -5.21 -0.25 -1.37
C ASP A 9 -4.85 1.20 -1.00
N CYS A 10 -3.62 1.46 -0.55
CA CYS A 10 -3.16 2.78 -0.14
C CYS A 10 -2.36 3.49 -1.23
N TRP A 11 -1.16 2.92 -1.53
CA TRP A 11 -0.17 3.55 -2.40
C TRP A 11 -0.58 3.46 -3.86
N ASP A 12 -0.45 4.57 -4.59
CA ASP A 12 -0.91 4.69 -5.98
C ASP A 12 -2.42 4.43 -6.18
N THR A 13 -3.16 4.21 -5.09
CA THR A 13 -4.62 4.07 -5.08
C THR A 13 -5.30 5.27 -4.40
N LEU A 14 -4.97 5.56 -3.15
CA LEU A 14 -5.46 6.74 -2.42
C LEU A 14 -4.47 7.92 -2.49
N VAL A 15 -3.19 7.61 -2.34
CA VAL A 15 -2.09 8.57 -2.40
C VAL A 15 -0.98 8.05 -3.31
N TYR A 16 -0.43 8.92 -4.15
CA TYR A 16 0.73 8.58 -4.98
C TYR A 16 1.97 8.44 -4.12
N PHE A 17 2.73 7.37 -4.36
CA PHE A 17 4.05 7.22 -3.78
C PHE A 17 5.04 8.10 -4.52
N LYS A 18 5.57 9.14 -3.85
CA LYS A 18 6.58 10.04 -4.39
C LYS A 18 7.74 10.17 -3.43
N LYS A 19 8.94 10.21 -3.97
CA LYS A 19 10.19 10.44 -3.23
C LYS A 19 10.60 11.91 -3.40
N GLU A 20 10.92 12.60 -2.33
CA GLU A 20 11.54 13.94 -2.38
C GLU A 20 13.05 13.84 -2.49
N ASP A 21 13.63 12.81 -1.86
CA ASP A 21 15.05 12.54 -1.79
C ASP A 21 15.36 11.20 -2.48
N GLU A 22 16.36 11.16 -3.34
CA GLU A 22 16.80 9.91 -3.97
C GLU A 22 17.31 8.90 -2.93
N LEU A 23 17.89 9.37 -1.83
CA LEU A 23 18.39 8.57 -0.72
C LEU A 23 17.34 8.29 0.36
N TRP A 24 16.07 8.53 0.07
CA TRP A 24 14.92 8.49 1.00
C TRP A 24 14.95 7.30 1.98
N ASN A 25 15.33 6.13 1.51
CA ASN A 25 15.28 4.87 2.28
C ASN A 25 16.47 4.69 3.24
N ILE A 26 17.54 5.46 3.09
CA ILE A 26 18.71 5.44 3.97
C ILE A 26 19.00 6.80 4.64
N ARG A 27 18.26 7.83 4.28
CA ARG A 27 18.49 9.19 4.81
C ARG A 27 18.49 9.23 6.35
N PRO A 28 17.51 8.61 7.04
CA PRO A 28 17.53 8.58 8.51
C PRO A 28 18.77 7.91 9.07
N LEU A 29 19.28 6.84 8.44
CA LEU A 29 20.54 6.23 8.88
C LEU A 29 21.72 7.21 8.74
N MET A 30 21.74 8.02 7.69
CA MET A 30 22.77 9.03 7.49
C MET A 30 22.68 10.16 8.53
N ASP A 31 21.46 10.58 8.85
CA ASP A 31 21.20 11.69 9.75
C ASP A 31 21.56 11.32 11.20
N HIS A 32 21.29 10.09 11.61
CA HIS A 32 21.58 9.54 12.94
C HIS A 32 22.95 8.84 13.07
N CYS A 33 23.80 8.86 12.03
CA CYS A 33 25.09 8.16 12.02
C CYS A 33 26.17 8.93 12.79
N LEU A 34 26.78 8.28 13.79
CA LEU A 34 27.89 8.84 14.60
C LEU A 34 29.25 8.72 13.92
N ASN A 35 29.47 7.74 13.04
CA ASN A 35 30.72 7.50 12.33
C ASN A 35 30.57 7.76 10.81
N LYS A 36 29.90 8.83 10.43
CA LYS A 36 29.43 9.14 9.08
C LYS A 36 30.55 9.13 8.02
N GLU A 37 31.77 9.58 8.39
CA GLU A 37 32.91 9.67 7.47
C GLU A 37 33.50 8.29 7.10
N ASP A 38 33.24 7.26 7.93
CA ASP A 38 33.76 5.91 7.72
C ASP A 38 32.85 5.05 6.84
N ILE A 39 31.65 5.55 6.52
CA ILE A 39 30.58 4.76 5.85
C ILE A 39 30.58 5.03 4.34
N PRO A 40 30.67 3.98 3.50
CA PRO A 40 30.58 4.09 2.05
C PRO A 40 29.12 4.27 1.60
N TRP A 41 28.53 5.44 1.81
CA TRP A 41 27.09 5.70 1.63
C TRP A 41 26.54 5.36 0.25
N GLU A 42 27.33 5.53 -0.80
CA GLU A 42 26.94 5.13 -2.16
C GLU A 42 26.73 3.60 -2.24
N GLU A 43 27.63 2.81 -1.63
CA GLU A 43 27.51 1.36 -1.60
C GLU A 43 26.31 0.93 -0.73
N VAL A 44 26.09 1.58 0.42
CA VAL A 44 24.95 1.36 1.31
C VAL A 44 23.63 1.58 0.53
N PHE A 45 23.54 2.69 -0.18
CA PHE A 45 22.36 3.02 -0.99
C PHE A 45 22.12 1.99 -2.10
N LEU A 46 23.14 1.67 -2.89
CA LEU A 46 23.03 0.70 -3.97
C LEU A 46 22.64 -0.71 -3.46
N TYR A 47 23.14 -1.09 -2.28
CA TYR A 47 22.76 -2.33 -1.64
C TYR A 47 21.27 -2.30 -1.24
N SER A 48 20.82 -1.23 -0.59
CA SER A 48 19.45 -1.05 -0.17
C SER A 48 18.46 -1.10 -1.35
N GLU A 49 18.72 -0.35 -2.42
CA GLU A 49 17.88 -0.34 -3.63
C GLU A 49 17.81 -1.73 -4.27
N ARG A 50 18.95 -2.42 -4.39
CA ARG A 50 18.98 -3.79 -4.92
C ARG A 50 18.20 -4.76 -4.05
N PHE A 51 18.34 -4.66 -2.72
CA PHE A 51 17.60 -5.50 -1.78
C PHE A 51 16.08 -5.29 -1.91
N LEU A 52 15.63 -4.03 -1.91
CA LEU A 52 14.23 -3.68 -2.10
C LEU A 52 13.70 -4.18 -3.44
N HIS A 53 14.45 -3.97 -4.52
CA HIS A 53 14.07 -4.47 -5.84
C HIS A 53 13.91 -5.99 -5.87
N GLN A 54 14.86 -6.74 -5.33
CA GLN A 54 14.80 -8.20 -5.25
C GLN A 54 13.63 -8.67 -4.38
N TYR A 55 13.40 -8.01 -3.25
CA TYR A 55 12.30 -8.31 -2.36
C TYR A 55 10.93 -8.12 -3.06
N TYR A 56 10.69 -6.97 -3.67
CA TYR A 56 9.43 -6.72 -4.37
C TYR A 56 9.23 -7.59 -5.61
N SER A 57 10.31 -8.00 -6.27
CA SER A 57 10.25 -8.87 -7.45
C SER A 57 10.16 -10.36 -7.11
N SER A 58 10.31 -10.75 -5.84
CA SER A 58 10.39 -12.17 -5.44
C SER A 58 9.07 -12.93 -5.47
N GLY A 59 7.93 -12.22 -5.56
CA GLY A 59 6.61 -12.83 -5.45
C GLY A 59 6.25 -13.36 -4.04
N LEU A 60 7.10 -13.12 -3.04
CA LEU A 60 6.83 -13.54 -1.65
C LEU A 60 5.60 -12.82 -1.09
N MET A 61 4.75 -13.56 -0.41
CA MET A 61 3.52 -13.06 0.25
C MET A 61 3.75 -12.69 1.72
N TYR A 62 5.01 -12.53 2.14
CA TYR A 62 5.41 -12.12 3.48
C TYR A 62 5.95 -10.70 3.45
N GLU A 63 5.65 -9.92 4.48
CA GLU A 63 6.11 -8.54 4.61
C GLU A 63 7.29 -8.42 5.53
N ILE A 64 8.20 -7.47 5.21
CA ILE A 64 9.30 -7.06 6.08
C ILE A 64 9.15 -5.57 6.40
N SER A 65 9.64 -5.14 7.57
CA SER A 65 9.68 -3.72 7.89
C SER A 65 10.92 -3.05 7.29
N ILE A 66 10.85 -1.74 7.07
CA ILE A 66 12.02 -0.94 6.71
C ILE A 66 13.12 -1.03 7.77
N ALA A 67 12.75 -1.14 9.05
CA ALA A 67 13.71 -1.34 10.14
C ALA A 67 14.49 -2.66 10.01
N CYS A 68 13.94 -3.73 9.45
CA CYS A 68 14.68 -4.95 9.14
C CYS A 68 15.77 -4.70 8.09
N ILE A 69 15.47 -3.90 7.07
CA ILE A 69 16.44 -3.51 6.03
C ILE A 69 17.53 -2.65 6.65
N HIS A 70 17.14 -1.64 7.44
CA HIS A 70 18.08 -0.79 8.16
C HIS A 70 19.01 -1.58 9.08
N ARG A 71 18.48 -2.58 9.80
CA ARG A 71 19.31 -3.45 10.67
C ARG A 71 20.36 -4.21 9.87
N ILE A 72 20.01 -4.75 8.69
CA ILE A 72 20.99 -5.39 7.80
C ILE A 72 22.07 -4.41 7.38
N LEU A 73 21.72 -3.17 7.04
CA LEU A 73 22.66 -2.13 6.64
C LEU A 73 23.58 -1.73 7.80
N VAL A 74 22.99 -1.50 8.98
CA VAL A 74 23.72 -1.14 10.20
C VAL A 74 24.77 -2.20 10.56
N ASP A 75 24.37 -3.47 10.60
CA ASP A 75 25.26 -4.56 10.96
C ASP A 75 26.34 -4.81 9.88
N ARG A 76 25.95 -4.76 8.59
CA ARG A 76 26.85 -5.01 7.47
C ARG A 76 27.94 -3.95 7.34
N TYR A 77 27.57 -2.68 7.49
CA TYR A 77 28.47 -1.56 7.26
C TYR A 77 29.01 -0.93 8.56
N GLN A 78 28.71 -1.56 9.72
CA GLN A 78 29.16 -1.12 11.04
C GLN A 78 28.76 0.34 11.32
N ILE A 79 27.54 0.70 10.95
CA ILE A 79 26.99 2.04 11.19
C ILE A 79 26.68 2.18 12.68
N LEU A 80 27.22 3.22 13.31
CA LEU A 80 26.92 3.56 14.70
C LEU A 80 25.83 4.63 14.73
N LEU A 81 24.70 4.31 15.36
CA LEU A 81 23.56 5.23 15.46
C LEU A 81 23.46 5.85 16.85
N ASP A 82 22.93 7.06 16.94
CA ASP A 82 22.58 7.75 18.19
C ASP A 82 21.17 7.46 18.69
N CYS A 83 20.37 6.70 17.90
CA CYS A 83 19.02 6.28 18.23
C CYS A 83 18.79 4.80 17.87
N PRO A 84 17.67 4.18 18.33
CA PRO A 84 17.26 2.86 17.88
C PRO A 84 16.99 2.83 16.36
N VAL A 85 17.37 1.73 15.70
CA VAL A 85 17.18 1.56 14.24
C VAL A 85 15.72 1.62 13.82
N GLU A 86 14.80 1.31 14.72
CA GLU A 86 13.36 1.41 14.53
C GLU A 86 12.91 2.86 14.33
N GLU A 87 13.52 3.82 15.04
CA GLU A 87 13.22 5.26 14.86
C GLU A 87 13.61 5.72 13.47
N CYS A 88 14.80 5.34 12.98
CA CYS A 88 15.20 5.58 11.60
C CYS A 88 14.15 5.01 10.60
N GLY A 89 13.57 3.86 10.91
CA GLY A 89 12.54 3.26 10.06
C GLY A 89 11.26 4.10 9.96
N HIS A 90 10.80 4.68 11.06
CA HIS A 90 9.64 5.59 11.07
C HIS A 90 9.93 6.91 10.34
N GLU A 91 11.14 7.43 10.45
CA GLU A 91 11.52 8.70 9.84
C GLU A 91 11.59 8.66 8.32
N VAL A 92 11.73 7.48 7.70
CA VAL A 92 11.74 7.34 6.24
C VAL A 92 10.52 7.99 5.59
N LEU A 93 9.35 7.97 6.23
CA LEU A 93 8.13 8.62 5.73
C LEU A 93 8.25 10.14 5.59
N PHE A 94 9.13 10.80 6.37
CA PHE A 94 9.35 12.24 6.26
C PHE A 94 10.08 12.64 4.98
N HIS A 95 10.75 11.69 4.33
CA HIS A 95 11.44 11.87 3.05
C HIS A 95 10.58 11.50 1.84
N LEU A 96 9.29 11.21 2.08
CA LEU A 96 8.28 11.04 1.05
C LEU A 96 7.43 12.30 0.93
N SER A 97 6.95 12.58 -0.28
CA SER A 97 6.00 13.65 -0.56
C SER A 97 4.79 13.11 -1.33
N PRO A 98 3.95 12.31 -0.66
CA PRO A 98 2.72 11.80 -1.25
C PRO A 98 1.83 12.93 -1.73
N SER A 99 0.92 12.60 -2.65
CA SER A 99 -0.18 13.49 -3.02
C SER A 99 -1.42 12.66 -3.25
N ALA A 100 -2.60 13.18 -2.91
CA ALA A 100 -3.85 12.50 -3.17
C ALA A 100 -3.99 12.13 -4.65
N VAL A 101 -4.52 10.93 -4.93
CA VAL A 101 -4.89 10.53 -6.29
C VAL A 101 -6.06 11.41 -6.74
N LYS A 102 -6.06 11.80 -8.02
CA LYS A 102 -7.06 12.70 -8.56
C LYS A 102 -8.47 12.19 -8.29
N ASN A 103 -9.32 13.05 -7.74
CA ASN A 103 -10.75 12.83 -7.45
C ASN A 103 -11.07 11.73 -6.40
N VAL A 104 -10.07 11.19 -5.71
CA VAL A 104 -10.30 10.21 -4.63
C VAL A 104 -11.12 10.81 -3.49
N ASP A 105 -10.84 12.07 -3.10
CA ASP A 105 -11.58 12.80 -2.07
C ASP A 105 -13.06 12.93 -2.40
N GLN A 106 -13.40 13.17 -3.67
CA GLN A 106 -14.78 13.24 -4.13
C GLN A 106 -15.50 11.90 -4.01
N PHE A 107 -14.79 10.78 -4.20
CA PHE A 107 -15.35 9.45 -4.01
C PHE A 107 -15.54 9.13 -2.53
N LEU A 108 -14.55 9.42 -1.68
CA LEU A 108 -14.65 9.25 -0.23
C LEU A 108 -15.82 10.07 0.36
N ASN A 109 -15.98 11.33 -0.07
CA ASN A 109 -17.12 12.17 0.32
C ASN A 109 -18.48 11.54 -0.03
N ARG A 110 -18.60 10.82 -1.18
CA ARG A 110 -19.82 10.10 -1.54
C ARG A 110 -20.09 8.93 -0.61
N LEU A 111 -19.06 8.13 -0.31
CA LEU A 111 -19.18 7.00 0.60
C LEU A 111 -19.65 7.46 1.99
N GLU A 112 -19.06 8.54 2.52
CA GLU A 112 -19.41 9.11 3.82
C GLU A 112 -20.84 9.66 3.83
N ARG A 113 -21.22 10.44 2.81
CA ARG A 113 -22.58 10.96 2.65
C ARG A 113 -23.63 9.86 2.67
N ASP A 114 -23.33 8.73 2.01
CA ASP A 114 -24.26 7.61 1.83
C ASP A 114 -24.13 6.57 2.97
N GLY A 115 -23.28 6.81 3.96
CA GLY A 115 -23.04 5.94 5.10
C GLY A 115 -22.46 4.58 4.70
N VAL A 116 -21.70 4.53 3.60
CA VAL A 116 -20.96 3.35 3.15
C VAL A 116 -19.65 3.28 3.92
N PHE A 117 -19.42 2.13 4.56
CA PHE A 117 -18.15 1.88 5.25
C PHE A 117 -16.97 1.79 4.27
N TYR A 118 -15.82 2.30 4.66
CA TYR A 118 -14.58 2.02 3.95
C TYR A 118 -13.40 1.74 4.90
N GLY A 119 -12.40 1.02 4.40
CA GLY A 119 -11.16 0.69 5.09
C GLY A 119 -10.01 0.53 4.10
N VAL A 120 -8.80 0.47 4.61
CA VAL A 120 -7.57 0.37 3.82
C VAL A 120 -6.82 -0.92 4.14
N ILE A 121 -6.41 -1.66 3.10
CA ILE A 121 -5.57 -2.86 3.21
C ILE A 121 -4.35 -2.64 2.33
N SER A 122 -3.21 -2.32 2.94
CA SER A 122 -2.01 -1.88 2.24
C SER A 122 -0.85 -2.86 2.36
N ASN A 123 -0.23 -3.18 1.22
CA ASN A 123 1.11 -3.75 1.21
C ASN A 123 2.11 -2.63 1.45
N THR A 124 2.75 -2.63 2.62
CA THR A 124 3.62 -1.54 3.05
C THR A 124 4.64 -1.99 4.09
N ILE A 125 5.83 -1.43 4.00
CA ILE A 125 6.92 -1.59 4.98
C ILE A 125 6.74 -0.70 6.22
N TYR A 126 5.71 0.15 6.24
CA TYR A 126 5.30 1.03 7.34
C TYR A 126 4.15 0.41 8.13
N ASP A 127 3.99 0.80 9.40
CA ASP A 127 2.87 0.31 10.24
C ASP A 127 1.54 1.04 9.98
N GLU A 128 0.49 0.52 10.64
CA GLU A 128 -0.85 1.07 10.54
C GLU A 128 -0.90 2.55 10.98
N GLU A 129 -0.17 2.91 12.05
CA GLU A 129 -0.18 4.27 12.59
C GLU A 129 0.46 5.25 11.62
N ASP A 130 1.63 4.92 11.09
CA ASP A 130 2.36 5.76 10.14
C ASP A 130 1.60 5.87 8.82
N THR A 131 1.04 4.77 8.31
CA THR A 131 0.19 4.79 7.10
C THR A 131 -1.04 5.67 7.32
N ARG A 132 -1.68 5.60 8.49
CA ARG A 132 -2.83 6.44 8.84
C ARG A 132 -2.47 7.93 8.91
N LYS A 133 -1.31 8.27 9.49
CA LYS A 133 -0.80 9.66 9.53
C LYS A 133 -0.62 10.24 8.12
N VAL A 134 -0.08 9.44 7.19
CA VAL A 134 0.03 9.84 5.79
C VAL A 134 -1.34 10.11 5.18
N LEU A 135 -2.29 9.19 5.33
CA LEU A 135 -3.64 9.36 4.79
C LEU A 135 -4.34 10.59 5.38
N GLN A 136 -4.28 10.80 6.69
CA GLN A 136 -4.87 11.97 7.35
C GLN A 136 -4.24 13.30 6.91
N LYS A 137 -2.94 13.30 6.61
CA LYS A 137 -2.23 14.49 6.13
C LYS A 137 -2.63 14.88 4.71
N TYR A 138 -2.78 13.91 3.81
CA TYR A 138 -3.00 14.17 2.37
C TYR A 138 -4.46 14.04 1.93
N LEU A 139 -5.29 13.44 2.75
CA LEU A 139 -6.75 13.32 2.60
C LEU A 139 -7.44 13.76 3.90
N PRO A 140 -7.26 15.03 4.30
CA PRO A 140 -7.81 15.53 5.56
C PRO A 140 -9.34 15.53 5.52
N GLY A 141 -9.96 15.24 6.68
CA GLY A 141 -11.41 15.23 6.83
C GLY A 141 -12.07 13.86 6.61
N HIS A 142 -11.33 12.86 6.14
CA HIS A 142 -11.82 11.51 5.96
C HIS A 142 -11.47 10.58 7.13
N ASP A 143 -12.34 9.58 7.39
CA ASP A 143 -12.15 8.63 8.48
C ASP A 143 -11.28 7.43 8.04
N PHE A 144 -10.03 7.44 8.44
CA PHE A 144 -9.09 6.32 8.27
C PHE A 144 -8.90 5.51 9.56
N SER A 145 -9.98 5.27 10.30
CA SER A 145 -9.94 4.46 11.53
C SER A 145 -9.56 3.00 11.26
N TYR A 146 -9.79 2.52 10.06
CA TYR A 146 -9.53 1.14 9.64
C TYR A 146 -8.46 1.07 8.56
N VAL A 147 -7.21 1.05 8.99
CA VAL A 147 -6.03 0.83 8.15
C VAL A 147 -5.40 -0.50 8.60
N PHE A 148 -5.08 -1.36 7.65
CA PHE A 148 -4.38 -2.62 7.85
C PHE A 148 -3.10 -2.59 7.02
N ALA A 149 -1.97 -2.57 7.70
CA ALA A 149 -0.64 -2.53 7.09
C ALA A 149 0.01 -3.92 7.13
N SER A 150 0.47 -4.44 6.01
CA SER A 150 1.09 -5.76 5.93
C SER A 150 2.28 -5.94 6.85
N LYS A 151 3.04 -4.88 7.13
CA LYS A 151 4.15 -4.88 8.10
C LYS A 151 3.73 -5.41 9.46
N ASP A 152 2.52 -5.06 9.94
CA ASP A 152 2.07 -5.42 11.28
C ASP A 152 1.58 -6.87 11.38
N TYR A 153 1.28 -7.49 10.25
CA TYR A 153 0.80 -8.88 10.16
C TYR A 153 1.84 -9.84 9.61
N GLY A 154 2.92 -9.36 9.02
CA GLY A 154 3.96 -10.17 8.40
C GLY A 154 3.51 -10.88 7.12
N VAL A 155 2.28 -10.65 6.66
CA VAL A 155 1.72 -11.17 5.40
C VAL A 155 1.19 -10.03 4.55
N LYS A 156 1.22 -10.20 3.22
CA LYS A 156 0.78 -9.18 2.27
C LYS A 156 -0.08 -9.74 1.15
N LYS A 157 -0.87 -8.89 0.51
CA LYS A 157 -1.63 -9.25 -0.70
C LYS A 157 -0.69 -9.81 -1.78
N PRO A 158 -1.09 -10.85 -2.54
CA PRO A 158 -2.45 -11.38 -2.66
C PRO A 158 -2.81 -12.49 -1.66
N ASN A 159 -2.07 -12.68 -0.55
CA ASN A 159 -2.44 -13.68 0.46
C ASN A 159 -3.86 -13.38 0.98
N GLU A 160 -4.78 -14.36 0.84
CA GLU A 160 -6.19 -14.22 1.21
C GLU A 160 -6.40 -13.98 2.71
N ASP A 161 -5.53 -14.52 3.57
CA ASP A 161 -5.62 -14.34 5.02
C ASP A 161 -5.53 -12.86 5.40
N PHE A 162 -4.76 -12.05 4.67
CA PHE A 162 -4.63 -10.63 4.96
C PHE A 162 -5.93 -9.86 4.70
N PHE A 163 -6.66 -10.21 3.63
CA PHE A 163 -8.00 -9.66 3.37
C PHE A 163 -9.01 -10.13 4.44
N HIS A 164 -8.99 -11.41 4.79
CA HIS A 164 -9.91 -11.98 5.77
C HIS A 164 -9.71 -11.41 7.18
N VAL A 165 -8.47 -11.11 7.58
CA VAL A 165 -8.18 -10.42 8.85
C VAL A 165 -8.86 -9.05 8.89
N ALA A 166 -8.71 -8.24 7.83
CA ALA A 166 -9.32 -6.92 7.75
C ALA A 166 -10.85 -6.98 7.83
N LEU A 167 -11.48 -7.90 7.09
CA LEU A 167 -12.92 -8.11 7.11
C LEU A 167 -13.42 -8.57 8.48
N SER A 168 -12.70 -9.47 9.13
CA SER A 168 -13.03 -9.96 10.47
C SER A 168 -12.99 -8.85 11.51
N LYS A 169 -11.91 -8.04 11.51
CA LYS A 169 -11.74 -6.91 12.44
C LYS A 169 -12.79 -5.82 12.24
N THR A 170 -13.21 -5.58 11.01
CA THR A 170 -14.25 -4.60 10.68
C THR A 170 -15.66 -5.16 10.76
N LYS A 171 -15.81 -6.48 10.96
CA LYS A 171 -17.10 -7.21 10.98
C LYS A 171 -17.90 -6.97 9.69
N ARG A 172 -17.20 -6.89 8.54
CA ARG A 172 -17.82 -6.71 7.22
C ARG A 172 -17.96 -8.04 6.49
N ASN A 173 -19.04 -8.15 5.72
CA ASN A 173 -19.29 -9.32 4.89
C ASN A 173 -18.56 -9.16 3.56
N ILE A 174 -17.66 -10.08 3.23
CA ILE A 174 -16.89 -10.07 1.99
C ILE A 174 -17.80 -10.04 0.75
N LYS A 175 -18.96 -10.70 0.80
CA LYS A 175 -19.94 -10.76 -0.30
C LYS A 175 -20.72 -9.45 -0.50
N GLU A 176 -20.59 -8.50 0.43
CA GLU A 176 -21.15 -7.15 0.34
C GLU A 176 -20.03 -6.08 0.26
N SER A 177 -18.78 -6.53 0.10
CA SER A 177 -17.61 -5.68 0.03
C SER A 177 -17.02 -5.67 -1.37
N ILE A 178 -16.56 -4.48 -1.81
CA ILE A 178 -15.76 -4.31 -3.02
C ILE A 178 -14.33 -3.91 -2.64
N PHE A 179 -13.37 -4.23 -3.49
CA PHE A 179 -11.97 -3.84 -3.33
C PHE A 179 -11.52 -2.99 -4.52
N ILE A 180 -10.79 -1.92 -4.25
CA ILE A 180 -10.23 -1.02 -5.27
C ILE A 180 -8.71 -0.91 -5.03
N GLY A 181 -7.91 -1.21 -6.05
CA GLY A 181 -6.46 -1.07 -5.99
C GLY A 181 -5.81 -0.98 -7.36
N ASP A 182 -4.57 -0.47 -7.40
CA ASP A 182 -3.84 -0.22 -8.66
C ASP A 182 -3.01 -1.42 -9.13
N ALA A 183 -2.68 -2.35 -8.25
CA ALA A 183 -1.84 -3.49 -8.57
C ALA A 183 -2.69 -4.69 -9.04
N PHE A 184 -2.53 -5.08 -10.33
CA PHE A 184 -3.33 -6.15 -10.94
C PHE A 184 -3.30 -7.45 -10.13
N TYR A 185 -2.10 -7.93 -9.78
CA TYR A 185 -1.94 -9.20 -9.07
C TYR A 185 -2.29 -9.12 -7.58
N GLN A 186 -1.76 -8.11 -6.88
CA GLN A 186 -1.96 -7.99 -5.44
C GLN A 186 -3.41 -7.61 -5.10
N ASP A 187 -4.00 -6.70 -5.86
CA ASP A 187 -5.28 -6.09 -5.54
C ASP A 187 -6.44 -6.74 -6.29
N ALA A 188 -6.44 -6.66 -7.63
CA ALA A 188 -7.58 -7.15 -8.40
C ALA A 188 -7.69 -8.67 -8.32
N PHE A 189 -6.62 -9.41 -8.60
CA PHE A 189 -6.62 -10.87 -8.46
C PHE A 189 -6.76 -11.28 -6.99
N GLY A 190 -5.93 -10.71 -6.09
CA GLY A 190 -5.94 -11.09 -4.67
C GLY A 190 -7.30 -10.92 -4.00
N SER A 191 -7.98 -9.79 -4.21
CA SER A 191 -9.32 -9.56 -3.65
C SER A 191 -10.38 -10.45 -4.29
N ASN A 192 -10.30 -10.71 -5.60
CA ASN A 192 -11.20 -11.66 -6.26
C ASN A 192 -11.03 -13.05 -5.68
N HIS A 193 -9.79 -13.52 -5.54
CA HIS A 193 -9.46 -14.83 -4.97
C HIS A 193 -9.92 -14.96 -3.52
N ALA A 194 -9.75 -13.91 -2.71
CA ALA A 194 -10.25 -13.85 -1.34
C ALA A 194 -11.78 -13.85 -1.26
N GLY A 195 -12.48 -13.61 -2.36
CA GLY A 195 -13.94 -13.74 -2.49
C GLY A 195 -14.73 -12.46 -2.31
N PHE A 196 -14.14 -11.28 -2.49
CA PHE A 196 -14.86 -10.01 -2.55
C PHE A 196 -15.97 -10.06 -3.61
N LYS A 197 -17.05 -9.31 -3.37
CA LYS A 197 -18.18 -9.20 -4.29
C LYS A 197 -17.74 -8.68 -5.66
N LYS A 198 -16.84 -7.69 -5.65
CA LYS A 198 -16.27 -7.13 -6.87
C LYS A 198 -14.83 -6.64 -6.59
N SER A 199 -13.95 -6.91 -7.53
CA SER A 199 -12.57 -6.42 -7.54
C SER A 199 -12.43 -5.38 -8.64
N ILE A 200 -11.89 -4.21 -8.31
CA ILE A 200 -11.74 -3.08 -9.24
C ILE A 200 -10.26 -2.78 -9.39
N TRP A 201 -9.76 -2.99 -10.59
CA TRP A 201 -8.41 -2.59 -10.96
C TRP A 201 -8.39 -1.12 -11.39
N LEU A 202 -7.79 -0.27 -10.55
CA LEU A 202 -7.58 1.14 -10.84
C LEU A 202 -6.34 1.30 -11.75
N ASN A 203 -6.56 1.11 -13.04
CA ASN A 203 -5.49 1.11 -14.05
C ASN A 203 -5.19 2.52 -14.60
N HIS A 204 -4.93 3.49 -13.73
CA HIS A 204 -4.62 4.87 -14.13
C HIS A 204 -3.29 5.01 -14.90
N ARG A 205 -2.43 3.97 -14.87
CA ARG A 205 -1.19 3.88 -15.66
C ARG A 205 -1.41 3.26 -17.03
N LEU A 206 -2.64 2.90 -17.38
CA LEU A 206 -3.04 2.29 -18.65
C LEU A 206 -2.18 1.08 -19.03
N ARG A 207 -1.89 0.20 -18.05
CA ARG A 207 -1.16 -1.04 -18.27
C ARG A 207 -1.96 -1.97 -19.17
N ASN A 208 -1.25 -2.73 -20.00
CA ASN A 208 -1.90 -3.73 -20.83
C ASN A 208 -2.24 -4.99 -20.01
N GLU A 209 -3.51 -5.37 -19.97
CA GLU A 209 -4.02 -6.50 -19.19
C GLU A 209 -3.41 -7.83 -19.62
N GLU A 210 -3.24 -8.07 -20.94
CA GLU A 210 -2.58 -9.30 -21.44
C GLU A 210 -1.14 -9.41 -20.93
N THR A 211 -0.45 -8.27 -20.82
CA THR A 211 0.90 -8.23 -20.25
C THR A 211 0.89 -8.56 -18.75
N GLU A 212 -0.10 -8.10 -18.00
CA GLU A 212 -0.24 -8.45 -16.58
C GLU A 212 -0.52 -9.95 -16.40
N PHE A 213 -1.41 -10.55 -17.19
CA PHE A 213 -1.59 -12.02 -17.20
C PHE A 213 -0.32 -12.77 -17.61
N ALA A 214 0.43 -12.27 -18.60
CA ALA A 214 1.67 -12.93 -19.03
C ALA A 214 2.78 -12.89 -17.96
N ARG A 215 2.73 -11.92 -17.04
CA ARG A 215 3.63 -11.85 -15.86
C ARG A 215 3.27 -12.85 -14.77
N HIS A 216 2.02 -13.29 -14.76
CA HIS A 216 1.44 -14.17 -13.74
C HIS A 216 0.77 -15.39 -14.39
N PRO A 217 1.57 -16.26 -15.04
CA PRO A 217 1.02 -17.41 -15.78
C PRO A 217 0.35 -18.45 -14.87
N GLU A 218 0.52 -18.33 -13.57
CA GLU A 218 -0.14 -19.16 -12.56
C GLU A 218 -1.62 -18.81 -12.32
N ILE A 219 -2.09 -17.67 -12.86
CA ILE A 219 -3.48 -17.25 -12.71
C ILE A 219 -4.24 -17.33 -14.02
N ASP A 220 -5.43 -17.91 -13.95
CA ASP A 220 -6.41 -17.88 -15.05
C ASP A 220 -7.15 -16.52 -15.08
N SER A 221 -7.90 -16.28 -16.16
CA SER A 221 -8.78 -15.11 -16.23
C SER A 221 -9.81 -15.14 -15.09
N PHE A 222 -10.01 -13.99 -14.44
CA PHE A 222 -10.94 -13.83 -13.32
C PHE A 222 -11.83 -12.60 -13.54
N PRO A 223 -13.06 -12.58 -12.98
CA PRO A 223 -13.95 -11.44 -13.14
C PRO A 223 -13.43 -10.24 -12.32
N HIS A 224 -13.14 -9.14 -12.99
CA HIS A 224 -12.80 -7.87 -12.40
C HIS A 224 -13.30 -6.71 -13.26
N LEU A 225 -13.32 -5.51 -12.69
CA LEU A 225 -13.64 -4.29 -13.40
C LEU A 225 -12.39 -3.45 -13.53
N THR A 226 -12.04 -3.06 -14.75
CA THR A 226 -10.93 -2.15 -15.01
C THR A 226 -11.46 -0.73 -15.19
N VAL A 227 -10.87 0.24 -14.47
CA VAL A 227 -11.19 1.66 -14.57
C VAL A 227 -9.89 2.47 -14.69
N SER A 228 -9.94 3.59 -15.42
CA SER A 228 -8.76 4.44 -15.64
C SER A 228 -8.54 5.49 -14.52
N GLY A 229 -9.51 5.67 -13.65
CA GLY A 229 -9.44 6.65 -12.56
C GLY A 229 -10.74 6.79 -11.78
N TYR A 230 -10.71 7.63 -10.75
CA TYR A 230 -11.89 7.85 -9.89
C TYR A 230 -13.06 8.52 -10.60
N ASP A 231 -12.86 9.22 -11.71
CA ASP A 231 -13.95 9.75 -12.53
C ASP A 231 -14.91 8.62 -13.00
N GLU A 232 -14.34 7.49 -13.42
CA GLU A 232 -15.13 6.30 -13.82
C GLU A 232 -15.73 5.60 -12.60
N VAL A 233 -14.97 5.44 -11.51
CA VAL A 233 -15.47 4.85 -10.24
C VAL A 233 -16.70 5.62 -9.75
N ILE A 234 -16.61 6.96 -9.73
CA ILE A 234 -17.70 7.85 -9.32
C ILE A 234 -18.92 7.69 -10.23
N THR A 235 -18.70 7.65 -11.55
CA THR A 235 -19.80 7.47 -12.51
C THR A 235 -20.52 6.15 -12.27
N LEU A 236 -19.80 5.05 -12.09
CA LEU A 236 -20.36 3.74 -11.81
C LEU A 236 -21.08 3.69 -10.46
N TYR A 237 -20.52 4.37 -9.45
CA TYR A 237 -21.13 4.49 -8.13
C TYR A 237 -22.46 5.25 -8.19
N ASP A 238 -22.47 6.42 -8.81
CA ASP A 238 -23.66 7.27 -8.94
C ASP A 238 -24.79 6.59 -9.76
N GLN A 239 -24.44 5.59 -10.60
CA GLN A 239 -25.38 4.75 -11.36
C GLN A 239 -25.76 3.44 -10.65
N ASP A 240 -25.30 3.20 -9.42
CA ASP A 240 -25.45 1.94 -8.65
C ASP A 240 -24.87 0.69 -9.36
N LEU A 241 -23.87 0.88 -10.23
CA LEU A 241 -23.23 -0.20 -11.01
C LEU A 241 -22.00 -0.81 -10.31
N LEU A 242 -21.55 -0.23 -9.20
CA LEU A 242 -20.43 -0.80 -8.41
C LEU A 242 -20.86 -2.01 -7.57
N TRP A 243 -22.17 -2.19 -7.28
CA TRP A 243 -22.68 -3.25 -6.39
C TRP A 243 -23.35 -4.44 -7.08
#